data_ff7e7e83fabc6b641518b9e843e12889
#
_entry.id   ff7e7e83fabc6b641518b9e843e12889
#
_cell.length_a   1.000
_cell.length_b   1.000
_cell.length_c   1.000
_cell.angle_alpha   90.00
_cell.angle_beta   90.00
_cell.angle_gamma   90.00
#
_symmetry.space_group_name_H-M   'P 1'
#
loop_
_entity.id
_entity.type
_entity.pdbx_description
1 polymer ?
#
loop_
_entity_poly.entity_id
_entity_poly.type
_entity_poly.pdbx_seq_one_letter_code
_entity_poly.pdbx_strand_id
1 'polypeptide(L)'
;MNKKDYLKMLNSIEQGEEPTKPGQHERVVFIDGLNLFLRNFAILNFVNSSGTHIGGLAGFLRSLGALINQIQPTSIYIVFDGVGASTNRRYLLPEYKTGRNLNRITNWDIFEDIGDENDAKVDQIIRLVQYL
;
A
#
# COMPACT_ATOMS: atom_id res chain seq x y z
N MET A 1 -0.80 22.56 21.22
CA MET A 1 -2.28 22.40 21.28
C MET A 1 -2.63 21.76 22.62
N ASN A 2 -3.50 22.33 23.40
CA ASN A 2 -3.94 21.73 24.65
C ASN A 2 -5.09 20.74 24.40
N LYS A 3 -5.39 19.92 25.42
CA LYS A 3 -6.46 18.90 25.32
C LYS A 3 -7.83 19.47 24.98
N LYS A 4 -8.10 20.71 25.44
CA LYS A 4 -9.38 21.40 25.21
C LYS A 4 -9.55 21.84 23.76
N ASP A 5 -8.47 22.30 23.14
CA ASP A 5 -8.46 22.69 21.73
C ASP A 5 -8.58 21.47 20.81
N TYR A 6 -7.93 20.37 21.19
CA TYR A 6 -8.05 19.11 20.49
C TYR A 6 -9.48 18.56 20.50
N LEU A 7 -10.15 18.59 21.66
CA LEU A 7 -11.55 18.17 21.78
C LEU A 7 -12.51 19.07 20.99
N LYS A 8 -12.25 20.38 20.96
CA LYS A 8 -13.03 21.29 20.11
C LYS A 8 -12.89 20.97 18.62
N MET A 9 -11.67 20.65 18.19
CA MET A 9 -11.38 20.27 16.81
C MET A 9 -12.10 18.97 16.45
N LEU A 10 -12.06 17.95 17.31
CA LEU A 10 -12.78 16.69 17.11
C LEU A 10 -14.29 16.92 17.02
N ASN A 11 -14.88 17.69 17.93
CA ASN A 11 -16.31 18.01 17.90
C ASN A 11 -16.71 18.79 16.63
N SER A 12 -15.84 19.65 16.13
CA SER A 12 -16.11 20.36 14.88
C SER A 12 -16.11 19.44 13.66
N ILE A 13 -15.31 18.38 13.70
CA ILE A 13 -15.30 17.35 12.66
C ILE A 13 -16.58 16.51 12.71
N GLU A 14 -17.01 16.12 13.90
CA GLU A 14 -18.23 15.31 14.08
C GLU A 14 -19.53 16.07 13.78
N GLN A 15 -19.55 17.38 13.98
CA GLN A 15 -20.74 18.23 13.76
C GLN A 15 -20.71 18.98 12.43
N GLY A 16 -19.65 18.82 11.65
CA GLY A 16 -19.52 19.45 10.34
C GLY A 16 -20.64 19.02 9.41
N GLU A 17 -21.34 19.97 8.80
CA GLU A 17 -22.22 19.67 7.69
C GLU A 17 -21.42 19.01 6.57
N GLU A 18 -21.95 17.95 5.97
CA GLU A 18 -21.30 17.36 4.81
C GLU A 18 -21.20 18.40 3.70
N PRO A 19 -19.99 18.69 3.19
CA PRO A 19 -19.85 19.67 2.14
C PRO A 19 -20.58 19.20 0.89
N THR A 20 -21.33 20.08 0.25
CA THR A 20 -22.08 19.79 -0.97
C THR A 20 -21.18 19.46 -2.16
N LYS A 21 -19.94 19.94 -2.15
CA LYS A 21 -18.88 19.58 -3.09
C LYS A 21 -17.56 19.40 -2.32
N PRO A 22 -16.98 18.22 -2.33
CA PRO A 22 -15.68 18.01 -1.68
C PRO A 22 -14.58 18.85 -2.35
N GLY A 23 -13.79 19.57 -1.57
CA GLY A 23 -12.57 20.23 -2.03
C GLY A 23 -11.46 19.22 -2.36
N GLN A 24 -10.38 19.71 -2.98
CA GLN A 24 -9.29 18.86 -3.47
C GLN A 24 -8.68 17.93 -2.41
N HIS A 25 -8.70 18.32 -1.15
CA HIS A 25 -8.09 17.55 -0.05
C HIS A 25 -9.08 17.20 1.06
N GLU A 26 -10.38 17.15 0.77
CA GLU A 26 -11.40 16.87 1.78
C GLU A 26 -11.52 15.39 2.10
N ARG A 27 -11.27 14.53 1.12
CA ARG A 27 -11.31 13.08 1.28
C ARG A 27 -10.03 12.48 0.75
N VAL A 28 -9.05 12.39 1.64
CA VAL A 28 -7.70 11.96 1.29
C VAL A 28 -7.50 10.51 1.72
N VAL A 29 -6.96 9.70 0.83
CA VAL A 29 -6.58 8.32 1.08
C VAL A 29 -5.08 8.18 0.96
N PHE A 30 -4.47 7.61 2.00
CA PHE A 30 -3.08 7.18 1.99
C PHE A 30 -3.02 5.66 1.87
N ILE A 31 -2.24 5.17 0.94
CA ILE A 31 -2.06 3.74 0.69
C ILE A 31 -0.61 3.35 0.94
N ASP A 32 -0.40 2.36 1.80
CA ASP A 32 0.90 1.68 1.90
C ASP A 32 1.08 0.81 0.65
N GLY A 33 1.84 1.32 -0.30
CA GLY A 33 1.97 0.72 -1.62
C GLY A 33 2.62 -0.65 -1.59
N LEU A 34 3.69 -0.81 -0.82
CA LEU A 34 4.39 -2.08 -0.72
C LEU A 34 3.53 -3.15 -0.04
N ASN A 35 2.84 -2.79 1.03
CA ASN A 35 1.95 -3.72 1.74
C ASN A 35 0.82 -4.21 0.83
N LEU A 36 0.15 -3.29 0.14
CA LEU A 36 -0.93 -3.64 -0.77
C LEU A 36 -0.43 -4.54 -1.91
N PHE A 37 0.73 -4.23 -2.48
CA PHE A 37 1.36 -5.05 -3.52
C PHE A 37 1.68 -6.46 -3.02
N LEU A 38 2.38 -6.59 -1.90
CA LEU A 38 2.82 -7.88 -1.39
C LEU A 38 1.64 -8.78 -0.97
N ARG A 39 0.59 -8.22 -0.44
CA ARG A 39 -0.63 -8.98 -0.11
C ARG A 39 -1.30 -9.54 -1.34
N ASN A 40 -1.41 -8.77 -2.41
CA ASN A 40 -1.96 -9.26 -3.68
C ASN A 40 -1.04 -10.29 -4.34
N PHE A 41 0.26 -10.02 -4.36
CA PHE A 41 1.25 -10.94 -4.94
C PHE A 41 1.23 -12.32 -4.28
N ALA A 42 1.10 -12.35 -2.94
CA ALA A 42 1.12 -13.61 -2.19
C ALA A 42 -0.10 -14.51 -2.44
N ILE A 43 -1.24 -13.93 -2.81
CA ILE A 43 -2.52 -14.65 -2.88
C ILE A 43 -2.98 -14.87 -4.31
N LEU A 44 -2.75 -13.90 -5.21
CA LEU A 44 -3.32 -13.93 -6.55
C LEU A 44 -2.37 -14.61 -7.53
N ASN A 45 -2.92 -15.59 -8.26
CA ASN A 45 -2.18 -16.39 -9.22
C ASN A 45 -2.46 -15.95 -10.67
N PHE A 46 -2.71 -14.67 -10.88
CA PHE A 46 -2.96 -14.11 -12.21
C PHE A 46 -1.72 -14.21 -13.09
N VAL A 47 -1.92 -14.66 -14.31
CA VAL A 47 -0.89 -14.74 -15.34
C VAL A 47 -1.36 -13.97 -16.58
N ASN A 48 -0.40 -13.40 -17.31
CA ASN A 48 -0.70 -12.75 -18.57
C ASN A 48 -0.78 -13.78 -19.73
N SER A 49 -1.00 -13.31 -20.94
CA SER A 49 -1.06 -14.18 -22.13
C SER A 49 0.22 -14.96 -22.41
N SER A 50 1.36 -14.50 -21.90
CA SER A 50 2.67 -15.18 -22.00
C SER A 50 2.93 -16.17 -20.86
N GLY A 51 1.99 -16.35 -19.94
CA GLY A 51 2.14 -17.22 -18.77
C GLY A 51 2.95 -16.61 -17.62
N THR A 52 3.33 -15.34 -17.69
CA THR A 52 4.06 -14.65 -16.63
C THR A 52 3.13 -14.24 -15.50
N HIS A 53 3.51 -14.53 -14.25
CA HIS A 53 2.76 -14.12 -13.07
C HIS A 53 2.69 -12.59 -12.95
N ILE A 54 1.49 -12.05 -12.77
CA ILE A 54 1.22 -10.62 -12.63
C ILE A 54 0.29 -10.30 -11.44
N GLY A 55 0.19 -11.21 -10.48
CA GLY A 55 -0.77 -11.11 -9.37
C GLY A 55 -0.59 -9.87 -8.51
N GLY A 56 0.63 -9.44 -8.25
CA GLY A 56 0.91 -8.22 -7.50
C GLY A 56 0.47 -6.97 -8.26
N LEU A 57 0.87 -6.85 -9.51
CA LEU A 57 0.53 -5.72 -10.38
C LEU A 57 -0.98 -5.62 -10.64
N ALA A 58 -1.58 -6.68 -11.15
CA ALA A 58 -3.01 -6.70 -11.47
C ALA A 58 -3.88 -6.57 -10.23
N GLY A 59 -3.51 -7.24 -9.15
CA GLY A 59 -4.24 -7.17 -7.88
C GLY A 59 -4.17 -5.80 -7.24
N PHE A 60 -3.03 -5.14 -7.30
CA PHE A 60 -2.87 -3.76 -6.82
C PHE A 60 -3.81 -2.80 -7.55
N LEU A 61 -3.77 -2.81 -8.87
CA LEU A 61 -4.62 -1.93 -9.69
C LEU A 61 -6.11 -2.22 -9.49
N ARG A 62 -6.49 -3.48 -9.35
CA ARG A 62 -7.86 -3.88 -9.06
C ARG A 62 -8.31 -3.40 -7.68
N SER A 63 -7.48 -3.54 -6.68
CA SER A 63 -7.75 -3.06 -5.31
C SER A 63 -7.86 -1.54 -5.26
N LEU A 64 -7.00 -0.83 -5.99
CA LEU A 64 -7.04 0.62 -6.11
C LEU A 64 -8.36 1.09 -6.73
N GLY A 65 -8.78 0.46 -7.82
CA GLY A 65 -10.05 0.75 -8.47
C GLY A 65 -11.25 0.52 -7.56
N ALA A 66 -11.26 -0.56 -6.78
CA ALA A 66 -12.30 -0.83 -5.80
C ALA A 66 -12.35 0.20 -4.69
N LEU A 67 -11.20 0.64 -4.18
CA LEU A 67 -11.12 1.72 -3.17
C LEU A 67 -11.65 3.05 -3.70
N ILE A 68 -11.30 3.42 -4.93
CA ILE A 68 -11.79 4.63 -5.57
C ILE A 68 -13.32 4.60 -5.68
N ASN A 69 -13.89 3.49 -6.11
CA ASN A 69 -15.34 3.34 -6.23
C ASN A 69 -16.06 3.39 -4.88
N GLN A 70 -15.47 2.78 -3.86
CA GLN A 70 -16.08 2.69 -2.53
C GLN A 70 -15.97 3.99 -1.74
N ILE A 71 -14.82 4.65 -1.76
CA ILE A 71 -14.50 5.82 -0.94
C ILE A 71 -14.77 7.12 -1.69
N GLN A 72 -14.60 7.12 -3.01
CA GLN A 72 -14.66 8.32 -3.86
C GLN A 72 -13.76 9.45 -3.31
N PRO A 73 -12.45 9.19 -3.20
CA PRO A 73 -11.51 10.16 -2.65
C PRO A 73 -11.32 11.35 -3.57
N THR A 74 -10.99 12.49 -2.98
CA THR A 74 -10.58 13.69 -3.72
C THR A 74 -9.08 13.72 -4.01
N SER A 75 -8.30 13.00 -3.20
CA SER A 75 -6.85 12.83 -3.38
C SER A 75 -6.42 11.47 -2.89
N ILE A 76 -5.47 10.86 -3.60
CA ILE A 76 -4.85 9.59 -3.23
C ILE A 76 -3.35 9.76 -3.22
N TYR A 77 -2.71 9.31 -2.15
CA TYR A 77 -1.27 9.22 -2.02
C TYR A 77 -0.87 7.77 -1.83
N ILE A 78 -0.06 7.27 -2.73
CA ILE A 78 0.49 5.92 -2.64
C ILE A 78 1.94 6.05 -2.21
N VAL A 79 2.26 5.50 -1.05
CA VAL A 79 3.56 5.64 -0.42
C VAL A 79 4.32 4.33 -0.52
N PHE A 80 5.52 4.39 -1.08
CA PHE A 80 6.46 3.28 -1.10
C PHE A 80 7.65 3.59 -0.21
N ASP A 81 8.12 2.60 0.56
CA ASP A 81 9.31 2.75 1.36
C ASP A 81 10.55 2.87 0.45
N GLY A 82 11.32 3.93 0.66
CA GLY A 82 12.60 4.11 0.01
C GLY A 82 13.74 3.42 0.77
N VAL A 83 14.94 3.51 0.21
CA VAL A 83 16.16 3.03 0.86
C VAL A 83 16.35 3.76 2.19
N GLY A 84 16.52 3.00 3.27
CA GLY A 84 16.71 3.55 4.62
C GLY A 84 15.43 4.08 5.29
N ALA A 85 14.24 3.80 4.76
CA ALA A 85 12.98 4.27 5.32
C ALA A 85 12.75 3.89 6.79
N SER A 86 13.28 2.77 7.25
CA SER A 86 13.18 2.32 8.64
C SER A 86 14.39 2.69 9.51
N THR A 87 15.36 3.43 9.00
CA THR A 87 16.60 3.74 9.71
C THR A 87 16.35 4.50 11.02
N ASN A 88 15.54 5.54 10.99
CA ASN A 88 15.22 6.32 12.20
C ASN A 88 14.43 5.50 13.22
N ARG A 89 13.52 4.66 12.76
CA ARG A 89 12.73 3.79 13.64
C ARG A 89 13.60 2.74 14.32
N ARG A 90 14.58 2.18 13.61
CA ARG A 90 15.56 1.23 14.17
C ARG A 90 16.56 1.90 15.08
N TYR A 91 16.88 3.17 14.84
CA TYR A 91 17.72 3.96 15.75
C TYR A 91 17.04 4.16 17.09
N LEU A 92 15.75 4.49 17.10
CA LEU A 92 14.96 4.68 18.32
C LEU A 92 14.58 3.38 19.00
N LEU A 93 14.34 2.33 18.22
CA LEU A 93 13.96 1.00 18.68
C LEU A 93 14.72 -0.05 17.85
N PRO A 94 15.89 -0.51 18.31
CA PRO A 94 16.72 -1.45 17.55
C PRO A 94 16.00 -2.75 17.19
N GLU A 95 15.00 -3.15 17.96
CA GLU A 95 14.19 -4.35 17.76
C GLU A 95 13.09 -4.17 16.69
N TYR A 96 12.93 -2.96 16.16
CA TYR A 96 11.89 -2.67 15.18
C TYR A 96 12.05 -3.53 13.93
N LYS A 97 11.04 -4.37 13.67
CA LYS A 97 11.02 -5.33 12.57
C LYS A 97 12.18 -6.34 12.53
N THR A 98 12.97 -6.46 13.60
CA THR A 98 13.92 -7.55 13.72
C THR A 98 13.18 -8.88 13.86
N GLY A 99 13.73 -9.95 13.30
CA GLY A 99 13.10 -11.27 13.31
C GLY A 99 12.08 -11.51 12.23
N ARG A 100 11.77 -10.53 11.36
CA ARG A 100 11.03 -10.78 10.12
C ARG A 100 11.89 -11.60 9.17
N ASN A 101 11.39 -12.77 8.81
CA ASN A 101 12.08 -13.63 7.85
C ASN A 101 11.84 -13.11 6.43
N LEU A 102 12.86 -12.48 5.84
CA LEU A 102 12.83 -11.94 4.48
C LEU A 102 13.16 -12.99 3.39
N ASN A 103 13.64 -14.16 3.79
CA ASN A 103 14.05 -15.24 2.88
C ASN A 103 12.99 -16.35 2.77
N ARG A 104 11.74 -15.93 2.70
CA ARG A 104 10.60 -16.85 2.69
C ARG A 104 9.76 -16.64 1.45
N ILE A 105 9.48 -17.73 0.73
CA ILE A 105 8.53 -17.69 -0.38
C ILE A 105 7.14 -17.35 0.17
N THR A 106 6.45 -16.41 -0.48
CA THR A 106 5.13 -15.94 -0.10
C THR A 106 4.02 -16.54 -0.96
N ASN A 107 4.27 -16.76 -2.24
CA ASN A 107 3.32 -17.41 -3.16
C ASN A 107 3.83 -18.79 -3.57
N TRP A 108 3.49 -19.80 -2.78
CA TRP A 108 3.89 -21.20 -2.99
C TRP A 108 3.19 -21.86 -4.19
N ASP A 109 2.09 -21.32 -4.66
CA ASP A 109 1.35 -21.90 -5.79
C ASP A 109 2.06 -21.63 -7.10
N ILE A 110 2.82 -20.54 -7.19
CA ILE A 110 3.50 -20.10 -8.42
C ILE A 110 5.01 -20.34 -8.35
N PHE A 111 5.64 -20.09 -7.21
CA PHE A 111 7.09 -20.08 -7.07
C PHE A 111 7.62 -21.23 -6.22
N GLU A 112 8.69 -21.85 -6.67
CA GLU A 112 9.46 -22.86 -5.94
C GLU A 112 10.82 -22.32 -5.49
N ASP A 113 11.35 -21.32 -6.20
CA ASP A 113 12.62 -20.68 -5.95
C ASP A 113 12.44 -19.24 -5.48
N ILE A 114 13.12 -18.87 -4.39
CA ILE A 114 12.98 -17.53 -3.80
C ILE A 114 13.60 -16.45 -4.69
N GLY A 115 14.65 -16.78 -5.44
CA GLY A 115 15.24 -15.84 -6.41
C GLY A 115 14.27 -15.47 -7.51
N ASP A 116 13.57 -16.46 -8.06
CA ASP A 116 12.55 -16.25 -9.09
C ASP A 116 11.37 -15.41 -8.55
N GLU A 117 10.93 -15.67 -7.33
CA GLU A 117 9.88 -14.88 -6.70
C GLU A 117 10.32 -13.42 -6.49
N ASN A 118 11.53 -13.19 -6.00
CA ASN A 118 12.06 -11.86 -5.78
C ASN A 118 12.20 -11.08 -7.08
N ASP A 119 12.69 -11.72 -8.14
CA ASP A 119 12.79 -11.12 -9.47
C ASP A 119 11.42 -10.72 -10.01
N ALA A 120 10.42 -11.58 -9.83
CA ALA A 120 9.04 -11.30 -10.23
C ALA A 120 8.45 -10.13 -9.45
N LYS A 121 8.69 -10.04 -8.14
CA LYS A 121 8.26 -8.90 -7.31
C LYS A 121 8.86 -7.60 -7.81
N VAL A 122 10.17 -7.56 -8.03
CA VAL A 122 10.88 -6.36 -8.49
C VAL A 122 10.36 -5.92 -9.85
N ASP A 123 10.22 -6.83 -10.81
CA ASP A 123 9.70 -6.53 -12.14
C ASP A 123 8.29 -5.94 -12.09
N GLN A 124 7.41 -6.55 -11.32
CA GLN A 124 6.03 -6.08 -11.18
C GLN A 124 5.94 -4.74 -10.47
N ILE A 125 6.73 -4.49 -9.43
CA ILE A 125 6.78 -3.19 -8.74
C ILE A 125 7.26 -2.08 -9.67
N ILE A 126 8.29 -2.33 -10.45
CA ILE A 126 8.81 -1.36 -11.43
C ILE A 126 7.72 -1.00 -12.45
N ARG A 127 7.02 -1.99 -12.98
CA ARG A 127 5.93 -1.77 -13.92
C ARG A 127 4.76 -1.03 -13.27
N LEU A 128 4.41 -1.40 -12.04
CA LEU A 128 3.35 -0.73 -11.29
C LEU A 128 3.63 0.76 -11.13
N VAL A 129 4.84 1.14 -10.70
CA VAL A 129 5.24 2.53 -10.53
C VAL A 129 5.17 3.31 -11.84
N GLN A 130 5.45 2.67 -12.97
CA GLN A 130 5.31 3.29 -14.29
C GLN A 130 3.85 3.58 -14.67
N TYR A 131 2.90 2.80 -14.17
CA TYR A 131 1.46 3.02 -14.40
C TYR A 131 0.85 4.08 -13.48
N LEU A 132 1.44 4.30 -12.34
CA LEU A 132 0.94 5.26 -11.36
C LEU A 132 1.44 6.69 -11.65
#